data_aef76f70fc935dc9920dae08c3b0bd13
#
_entry.id   aef76f70fc935dc9920dae08c3b0bd13
#
_cell.length_a   1.000
_cell.length_b   1.000
_cell.length_c   1.000
_cell.angle_alpha   90.00
_cell.angle_beta   90.00
_cell.angle_gamma   90.00
#
_symmetry.space_group_name_H-M   'P 1'
#
loop_
_entity.id
_entity.type
_entity.pdbx_description
1 polymer ?
#
loop_
_entity_poly.entity_id
_entity_poly.type
_entity_poly.pdbx_seq_one_letter_code
_entity_poly.pdbx_strand_id
1 'polypeptide(L)'
;MSYNNYLHTRLLSILLISCLFSSCRYFSSSPAREEVIDTTHVVYTEKKDSVEDTHSEGKRIGNPIDYNKEPTIKEVYVTTRDSIDIYEEANDKSTRLGKLPYAEEVEVVQELNSWYGIKQRTQRKYKRNGEDIILWQWEKLFIKKEQTGDISQIKLNYKDLITTEDKKPLKKINIRFVTKDEYLAQKANAVDFDFINTTNTIKKVKGKLRLPCQECKNKYITYIDSLAPEYDDNRIEHTYIGEIPFLNQYLISTTYYEGWDYTLIDKTTGKKFTLADYPYITPNRQYFMTLLDDPWQNITEFSLYSIDETNKIKQVFSTTFTQWALVLDEKDREQVFMGSDGNLYAKVIYTSVRWDQKGHYNPRGQYICISIK
;
A
#
# COMPACT_ATOMS: atom_id res chain seq x y z
N MET A 1 16.59 -16.09 17.86
CA MET A 1 16.74 -14.93 18.78
C MET A 1 17.48 -13.76 18.13
N SER A 2 17.28 -13.46 16.86
CA SER A 2 18.04 -12.40 16.15
C SER A 2 17.19 -11.51 15.25
N TYR A 3 15.87 -11.72 15.16
CA TYR A 3 14.99 -10.97 14.27
C TYR A 3 14.38 -9.68 14.88
N ASN A 4 14.39 -9.55 16.20
CA ASN A 4 13.78 -8.37 16.86
C ASN A 4 14.62 -7.08 16.75
N ASN A 5 15.90 -7.16 16.41
CA ASN A 5 16.73 -5.96 16.26
C ASN A 5 16.60 -5.30 14.88
N TYR A 6 16.08 -6.03 13.89
CA TYR A 6 15.96 -5.53 12.51
C TYR A 6 14.84 -4.51 12.31
N LEU A 7 13.75 -4.62 13.08
CA LEU A 7 12.61 -3.70 12.94
C LEU A 7 12.85 -2.37 13.67
N HIS A 8 13.50 -2.40 14.84
CA HIS A 8 13.75 -1.15 15.58
C HIS A 8 14.73 -0.21 14.84
N THR A 9 15.69 -0.76 14.11
CA THR A 9 16.61 0.05 13.29
C THR A 9 15.94 0.66 12.07
N ARG A 10 14.96 -0.03 11.46
CA ARG A 10 14.23 0.48 10.29
C ARG A 10 13.24 1.61 10.64
N LEU A 11 12.61 1.55 11.80
CA LEU A 11 11.68 2.61 12.25
C LEU A 11 12.39 3.94 12.56
N LEU A 12 13.61 3.91 13.11
CA LEU A 12 14.38 5.13 13.35
C LEU A 12 14.90 5.79 12.06
N SER A 13 15.15 4.99 11.01
CA SER A 13 15.65 5.47 9.72
C SER A 13 14.57 6.15 8.87
N ILE A 14 13.31 5.73 8.99
CA ILE A 14 12.17 6.29 8.24
C ILE A 14 11.88 7.73 8.69
N LEU A 15 12.09 8.07 9.95
CA LEU A 15 11.84 9.43 10.47
C LEU A 15 12.87 10.49 9.99
N LEU A 16 14.04 10.07 9.49
CA LEU A 16 15.09 10.97 8.98
C LEU A 16 15.04 11.20 7.46
N ILE A 17 14.32 10.36 6.70
CA ILE A 17 14.30 10.39 5.23
C ILE A 17 13.22 11.32 4.66
N SER A 18 12.23 11.73 5.44
CA SER A 18 11.17 12.64 4.97
C SER A 18 11.64 14.05 4.60
N CYS A 19 12.90 14.40 4.83
CA CYS A 19 13.43 15.75 4.59
C CYS A 19 14.38 15.90 3.39
N LEU A 20 14.71 14.86 2.61
CA LEU A 20 15.81 14.95 1.62
C LEU A 20 15.49 14.51 0.18
N PHE A 21 14.26 14.16 -0.19
CA PHE A 21 13.95 13.81 -1.58
C PHE A 21 13.33 14.94 -2.38
N SER A 22 14.13 15.97 -2.66
CA SER A 22 14.06 16.70 -3.91
C SER A 22 15.36 16.42 -4.69
N SER A 23 15.21 15.76 -5.84
CA SER A 23 16.20 15.46 -6.87
C SER A 23 16.91 14.11 -6.77
N CYS A 24 16.47 13.15 -7.60
CA CYS A 24 17.33 12.53 -8.63
C CYS A 24 16.50 11.61 -9.53
N ARG A 25 16.22 12.06 -10.74
CA ARG A 25 15.86 11.19 -11.87
C ARG A 25 17.16 10.68 -12.45
N TYR A 26 17.32 9.36 -12.68
CA TYR A 26 18.02 8.86 -13.88
C TYR A 26 17.80 7.34 -14.10
N PHE A 27 17.22 7.03 -15.26
CA PHE A 27 17.36 5.89 -16.16
C PHE A 27 17.11 4.44 -15.72
N SER A 28 16.01 3.87 -16.22
CA SER A 28 16.07 2.66 -17.02
C SER A 28 15.00 2.71 -18.13
N SER A 29 15.41 2.38 -19.33
CA SER A 29 14.65 2.46 -20.57
C SER A 29 13.64 1.33 -20.70
N SER A 30 12.35 1.68 -20.73
CA SER A 30 11.27 0.96 -21.42
C SER A 30 10.20 1.96 -21.85
N PRO A 31 9.46 1.74 -22.96
CA PRO A 31 8.85 2.81 -23.70
C PRO A 31 7.64 3.43 -23.04
N ALA A 32 7.58 4.74 -23.18
CA ALA A 32 6.56 5.71 -22.83
C ALA A 32 5.16 5.19 -22.48
N ARG A 33 4.74 5.44 -21.25
CA ARG A 33 3.41 5.91 -20.89
C ARG A 33 3.62 7.08 -19.92
N GLU A 34 3.58 8.28 -20.46
CA GLU A 34 3.34 9.49 -19.68
C GLU A 34 1.89 9.47 -19.21
N GLU A 35 1.71 9.20 -17.92
CA GLU A 35 0.62 9.77 -17.14
C GLU A 35 1.15 9.88 -15.72
N VAL A 36 1.60 11.09 -15.38
CA VAL A 36 1.89 11.50 -14.01
C VAL A 36 0.56 11.52 -13.26
N ILE A 37 0.27 10.46 -12.49
CA ILE A 37 -0.85 10.48 -11.54
C ILE A 37 -0.40 11.31 -10.35
N ASP A 38 -0.75 12.59 -10.37
CA ASP A 38 -0.68 13.47 -9.20
C ASP A 38 -1.74 12.98 -8.19
N THR A 39 -1.30 12.43 -7.06
CA THR A 39 -2.18 11.87 -6.02
C THR A 39 -2.88 12.92 -5.16
N THR A 40 -2.83 14.18 -5.54
CA THR A 40 -3.71 15.22 -5.00
C THR A 40 -4.95 15.35 -5.87
N HIS A 41 -5.94 14.47 -5.68
CA HIS A 41 -7.21 14.54 -6.37
C HIS A 41 -8.08 15.69 -5.87
N VAL A 42 -7.69 16.91 -6.19
CA VAL A 42 -8.64 18.02 -6.18
C VAL A 42 -9.34 18.03 -7.54
N VAL A 43 -10.57 17.58 -7.59
CA VAL A 43 -11.41 17.66 -8.79
C VAL A 43 -11.75 19.13 -9.04
N TYR A 44 -11.12 19.72 -10.02
CA TYR A 44 -11.37 21.10 -10.41
C TYR A 44 -12.69 21.22 -11.15
N THR A 45 -13.65 21.95 -10.60
CA THR A 45 -14.78 22.45 -11.38
C THR A 45 -14.33 23.75 -12.07
N GLU A 46 -14.28 23.74 -13.39
CA GLU A 46 -14.12 24.97 -14.16
C GLU A 46 -15.32 25.89 -13.91
N LYS A 47 -15.15 26.90 -13.06
CA LYS A 47 -16.04 28.03 -13.03
C LYS A 47 -15.46 29.11 -13.95
N LYS A 48 -16.16 29.37 -15.01
CA LYS A 48 -15.91 30.42 -15.97
C LYS A 48 -16.32 31.77 -15.36
N ASP A 49 -15.59 32.25 -14.37
CA ASP A 49 -15.74 33.61 -13.87
C ASP A 49 -14.35 34.27 -13.93
N SER A 50 -14.11 34.97 -15.03
CA SER A 50 -12.97 35.87 -15.17
C SER A 50 -13.20 37.07 -14.23
N VAL A 51 -12.58 37.05 -13.08
CA VAL A 51 -12.45 38.27 -12.26
C VAL A 51 -11.35 39.09 -12.92
N GLU A 52 -11.71 40.19 -13.58
CA GLU A 52 -10.75 41.18 -14.04
C GLU A 52 -10.11 41.83 -12.81
N ASP A 53 -8.82 41.58 -12.63
CA ASP A 53 -8.06 42.18 -11.54
C ASP A 53 -7.75 43.66 -11.88
N THR A 54 -8.56 44.57 -11.29
CA THR A 54 -8.30 46.01 -11.31
C THR A 54 -7.31 46.44 -10.23
N HIS A 55 -6.50 45.52 -9.68
CA HIS A 55 -5.73 45.76 -8.47
C HIS A 55 -4.29 46.20 -8.75
N SER A 56 -4.00 47.37 -8.24
CA SER A 56 -2.67 47.87 -7.86
C SER A 56 -1.91 46.86 -7.01
N GLU A 57 -0.61 46.81 -7.16
CA GLU A 57 0.34 45.99 -6.43
C GLU A 57 -0.02 45.87 -4.93
N GLY A 58 -0.30 44.62 -4.47
CA GLY A 58 -0.39 44.32 -3.07
C GLY A 58 -1.67 43.66 -2.51
N LYS A 59 -2.72 43.43 -3.31
CA LYS A 59 -3.94 42.78 -2.80
C LYS A 59 -3.75 41.26 -2.77
N ARG A 60 -3.86 40.69 -1.56
CA ARG A 60 -3.82 39.22 -1.38
C ARG A 60 -5.05 38.59 -2.03
N ILE A 61 -4.82 37.52 -2.80
CA ILE A 61 -5.89 36.71 -3.41
C ILE A 61 -6.17 35.54 -2.45
N GLY A 62 -7.45 35.37 -2.06
CA GLY A 62 -7.86 34.34 -1.11
C GLY A 62 -7.40 34.61 0.32
N ASN A 63 -7.25 33.55 1.11
CA ASN A 63 -6.85 33.55 2.53
C ASN A 63 -5.49 32.87 2.74
N PRO A 64 -4.40 33.38 2.15
CA PRO A 64 -3.10 32.74 2.19
C PRO A 64 -2.55 32.65 3.62
N ILE A 65 -1.98 31.48 3.94
CA ILE A 65 -1.31 31.20 5.22
C ILE A 65 0.13 30.73 4.97
N ASP A 66 0.97 30.92 5.97
CA ASP A 66 2.26 30.24 6.03
C ASP A 66 2.05 28.87 6.70
N TYR A 67 2.16 27.79 5.94
CA TYR A 67 1.89 26.44 6.41
C TYR A 67 2.64 26.09 7.70
N ASN A 68 3.91 26.50 7.79
CA ASN A 68 4.77 26.16 8.93
C ASN A 68 4.50 27.02 10.18
N LYS A 69 3.89 28.19 10.02
CA LYS A 69 3.58 29.10 11.11
C LYS A 69 2.16 28.99 11.64
N GLU A 70 1.24 28.50 10.80
CA GLU A 70 -0.15 28.31 11.24
C GLU A 70 -0.25 27.05 12.10
N PRO A 71 -0.62 27.16 13.39
CA PRO A 71 -0.65 26.01 14.28
C PRO A 71 -1.82 25.07 13.94
N THR A 72 -1.55 23.78 13.87
CA THR A 72 -2.58 22.75 13.78
C THR A 72 -3.18 22.50 15.16
N ILE A 73 -4.48 22.69 15.31
CA ILE A 73 -5.23 22.45 16.56
C ILE A 73 -5.49 20.96 16.74
N LYS A 74 -5.86 20.30 15.66
CA LYS A 74 -6.13 18.85 15.58
C LYS A 74 -6.18 18.39 14.12
N GLU A 75 -6.18 17.10 13.95
CA GLU A 75 -6.38 16.42 12.69
C GLU A 75 -7.71 15.67 12.71
N VAL A 76 -8.43 15.70 11.60
CA VAL A 76 -9.69 15.00 11.39
C VAL A 76 -9.70 14.34 10.03
N TYR A 77 -10.59 13.38 9.83
CA TYR A 77 -10.73 12.65 8.57
C TYR A 77 -12.08 12.93 7.94
N VAL A 78 -12.14 13.01 6.62
CA VAL A 78 -13.41 13.07 5.88
C VAL A 78 -14.13 11.73 6.04
N THR A 79 -15.29 11.72 6.71
CA THR A 79 -16.09 10.50 6.99
C THR A 79 -17.26 10.31 6.05
N THR A 80 -17.59 11.31 5.25
CA THR A 80 -18.63 11.23 4.20
C THR A 80 -18.08 10.47 2.99
N ARG A 81 -18.76 9.42 2.56
CA ARG A 81 -18.34 8.53 1.45
C ARG A 81 -18.17 9.23 0.11
N ASP A 82 -19.04 10.18 -0.16
CA ASP A 82 -18.86 11.10 -1.26
C ASP A 82 -17.85 12.17 -0.87
N SER A 83 -17.22 12.78 -1.83
CA SER A 83 -16.33 13.90 -1.57
C SER A 83 -17.09 15.06 -0.91
N ILE A 84 -16.44 15.81 -0.01
CA ILE A 84 -16.98 17.00 0.60
C ILE A 84 -16.46 18.27 -0.10
N ASP A 85 -17.28 19.32 -0.13
CA ASP A 85 -16.87 20.59 -0.71
C ASP A 85 -15.96 21.38 0.24
N ILE A 86 -14.97 22.08 -0.32
CA ILE A 86 -14.12 23.06 0.35
C ILE A 86 -14.63 24.45 0.02
N TYR A 87 -14.81 25.28 1.02
CA TYR A 87 -15.36 26.64 0.89
C TYR A 87 -14.31 27.69 1.22
N GLU A 88 -14.39 28.83 0.53
CA GLU A 88 -13.51 29.99 0.81
C GLU A 88 -13.79 30.63 2.17
N GLU A 89 -15.05 30.63 2.61
CA GLU A 89 -15.52 31.15 3.89
C GLU A 89 -16.42 30.14 4.60
N ALA A 90 -16.57 30.28 5.91
CA ALA A 90 -17.39 29.41 6.75
C ALA A 90 -18.90 29.64 6.54
N ASN A 91 -19.37 29.50 5.31
CA ASN A 91 -20.77 29.77 4.95
C ASN A 91 -21.16 28.99 3.68
N ASP A 92 -22.42 28.48 3.66
CA ASP A 92 -22.93 27.62 2.57
C ASP A 92 -23.07 28.33 1.21
N LYS A 93 -23.07 29.66 1.20
CA LYS A 93 -23.14 30.48 0.00
C LYS A 93 -21.78 30.91 -0.54
N SER A 94 -20.73 30.58 0.19
CA SER A 94 -19.37 30.91 -0.17
C SER A 94 -18.92 30.15 -1.44
N THR A 95 -17.89 30.67 -2.08
CA THR A 95 -17.26 30.04 -3.25
C THR A 95 -16.72 28.68 -2.88
N ARG A 96 -17.08 27.65 -3.68
CA ARG A 96 -16.49 26.31 -3.59
C ARG A 96 -15.21 26.25 -4.39
N LEU A 97 -14.13 25.85 -3.76
CA LEU A 97 -12.79 25.85 -4.34
C LEU A 97 -12.27 24.49 -4.71
N GLY A 98 -12.94 23.43 -4.27
CA GLY A 98 -12.55 22.05 -4.55
C GLY A 98 -13.33 21.06 -3.73
N LYS A 99 -12.82 19.83 -3.69
CA LYS A 99 -13.40 18.72 -2.91
C LYS A 99 -12.32 17.91 -2.23
N LEU A 100 -12.64 17.36 -1.06
CA LEU A 100 -11.82 16.37 -0.36
C LEU A 100 -12.49 15.00 -0.47
N PRO A 101 -11.75 13.95 -0.84
CA PRO A 101 -12.29 12.59 -0.93
C PRO A 101 -12.53 12.00 0.47
N TYR A 102 -13.25 10.87 0.52
CA TYR A 102 -13.39 10.05 1.72
C TYR A 102 -12.03 9.62 2.26
N ALA A 103 -11.89 9.61 3.58
CA ALA A 103 -10.71 9.24 4.32
C ALA A 103 -9.49 10.17 4.14
N GLU A 104 -9.67 11.34 3.52
CA GLU A 104 -8.65 12.39 3.49
C GLU A 104 -8.40 12.89 4.90
N GLU A 105 -7.14 12.99 5.30
CA GLU A 105 -6.70 13.61 6.54
C GLU A 105 -6.61 15.12 6.37
N VAL A 106 -7.10 15.86 7.36
CA VAL A 106 -7.22 17.31 7.28
C VAL A 106 -6.70 17.96 8.56
N GLU A 107 -5.77 18.90 8.41
CA GLU A 107 -5.25 19.71 9.50
C GLU A 107 -6.20 20.90 9.83
N VAL A 108 -6.80 20.87 11.00
CA VAL A 108 -7.68 21.94 11.49
C VAL A 108 -6.85 23.01 12.17
N VAL A 109 -7.04 24.27 11.75
CA VAL A 109 -6.40 25.45 12.33
C VAL A 109 -7.39 26.40 13.03
N GLN A 110 -8.69 26.20 12.79
CA GLN A 110 -9.73 27.00 13.42
C GLN A 110 -11.00 26.18 13.63
N GLU A 111 -11.63 26.34 14.79
CA GLU A 111 -12.96 25.82 15.07
C GLU A 111 -13.99 26.95 15.13
N LEU A 112 -15.01 26.84 14.30
CA LEU A 112 -16.22 27.64 14.33
C LEU A 112 -17.41 26.72 14.67
N ASN A 113 -18.62 27.27 14.86
CA ASN A 113 -19.79 26.46 15.26
C ASN A 113 -19.94 25.18 14.41
N SER A 114 -20.28 25.32 13.13
CA SER A 114 -20.53 24.21 12.19
C SER A 114 -19.38 23.93 11.25
N TRP A 115 -18.26 24.65 11.36
CA TRP A 115 -17.18 24.67 10.40
C TRP A 115 -15.82 24.42 11.02
N TYR A 116 -14.92 23.79 10.27
CA TYR A 116 -13.48 23.79 10.51
C TYR A 116 -12.79 24.66 9.49
N GLY A 117 -11.91 25.57 9.96
CA GLY A 117 -10.90 26.18 9.13
C GLY A 117 -9.71 25.24 9.03
N ILE A 118 -9.29 24.91 7.81
CA ILE A 118 -8.30 23.89 7.49
C ILE A 118 -7.14 24.48 6.69
N LYS A 119 -5.97 23.83 6.77
CA LYS A 119 -4.87 24.11 5.84
C LYS A 119 -5.12 23.36 4.54
N GLN A 120 -5.21 24.08 3.44
CA GLN A 120 -5.36 23.45 2.14
C GLN A 120 -4.49 24.14 1.10
N ARG A 121 -3.73 23.35 0.33
CA ARG A 121 -3.04 23.87 -0.85
C ARG A 121 -4.05 24.00 -1.97
N THR A 122 -4.17 25.20 -2.54
CA THR A 122 -5.15 25.47 -3.61
C THR A 122 -4.53 26.24 -4.76
N GLN A 123 -5.18 26.13 -5.90
CA GLN A 123 -4.81 26.86 -7.10
C GLN A 123 -5.73 28.08 -7.28
N ARG A 124 -5.14 29.25 -7.43
CA ARG A 124 -5.86 30.48 -7.79
C ARG A 124 -5.51 30.86 -9.22
N LYS A 125 -6.53 31.14 -10.04
CA LYS A 125 -6.38 31.69 -11.37
C LYS A 125 -6.83 33.14 -11.35
N TYR A 126 -6.01 34.04 -11.86
CA TYR A 126 -6.33 35.46 -12.00
C TYR A 126 -5.63 36.06 -13.21
N LYS A 127 -6.09 37.22 -13.63
CA LYS A 127 -5.45 37.98 -14.74
C LYS A 127 -4.54 39.07 -14.19
N ARG A 128 -3.33 39.18 -14.72
CA ARG A 128 -2.42 40.28 -14.46
C ARG A 128 -1.92 40.81 -15.80
N ASN A 129 -2.17 42.10 -16.07
CA ASN A 129 -1.81 42.75 -17.35
C ASN A 129 -2.39 42.02 -18.58
N GLY A 130 -3.57 41.41 -18.46
CA GLY A 130 -4.20 40.65 -19.55
C GLY A 130 -3.75 39.21 -19.70
N GLU A 131 -2.73 38.76 -18.95
CA GLU A 131 -2.23 37.40 -18.94
C GLU A 131 -2.85 36.57 -17.83
N ASP A 132 -3.16 35.28 -18.10
CA ASP A 132 -3.66 34.35 -17.11
C ASP A 132 -2.50 33.86 -16.20
N ILE A 133 -2.62 34.14 -14.92
CA ILE A 133 -1.65 33.72 -13.88
C ILE A 133 -2.25 32.61 -13.06
N ILE A 134 -1.47 31.57 -12.84
CA ILE A 134 -1.78 30.44 -11.94
C ILE A 134 -0.88 30.54 -10.72
N LEU A 135 -1.48 30.66 -9.54
CA LEU A 135 -0.79 30.73 -8.25
C LEU A 135 -1.19 29.54 -7.38
N TRP A 136 -0.19 28.75 -6.96
CA TRP A 136 -0.37 27.72 -5.94
C TRP A 136 0.05 28.27 -4.60
N GLN A 137 -0.87 28.20 -3.61
CA GLN A 137 -0.59 28.70 -2.25
C GLN A 137 -1.33 27.88 -1.20
N TRP A 138 -0.81 27.89 0.02
CA TRP A 138 -1.53 27.38 1.18
C TRP A 138 -2.52 28.43 1.66
N GLU A 139 -3.75 27.99 1.89
CA GLU A 139 -4.83 28.86 2.37
C GLU A 139 -5.55 28.24 3.56
N LYS A 140 -6.15 29.11 4.38
CA LYS A 140 -7.15 28.72 5.35
C LYS A 140 -8.51 28.67 4.66
N LEU A 141 -9.01 27.48 4.43
CA LEU A 141 -10.30 27.18 3.80
C LEU A 141 -11.23 26.47 4.77
N PHE A 142 -12.48 26.27 4.42
CA PHE A 142 -13.49 25.78 5.34
C PHE A 142 -14.21 24.53 4.86
N ILE A 143 -14.46 23.60 5.79
CA ILE A 143 -15.28 22.40 5.60
C ILE A 143 -16.29 22.25 6.74
N LYS A 144 -17.35 21.49 6.51
CA LYS A 144 -18.38 21.23 7.53
C LYS A 144 -17.90 20.20 8.54
N LYS A 145 -18.05 20.48 9.83
CA LYS A 145 -17.69 19.57 10.92
C LYS A 145 -18.40 18.23 10.85
N GLU A 146 -19.71 18.24 10.52
CA GLU A 146 -20.55 17.03 10.44
C GLU A 146 -20.09 16.02 9.40
N GLN A 147 -19.24 16.43 8.45
CA GLN A 147 -18.71 15.58 7.38
C GLN A 147 -17.35 14.97 7.72
N THR A 148 -16.86 15.25 8.93
CA THR A 148 -15.54 14.79 9.41
C THR A 148 -15.64 14.03 10.71
N GLY A 149 -14.60 13.32 11.05
CA GLY A 149 -14.54 12.56 12.30
C GLY A 149 -13.17 12.00 12.62
N ASP A 150 -13.14 11.05 13.53
CA ASP A 150 -11.93 10.35 13.95
C ASP A 150 -11.54 9.23 12.96
N ILE A 151 -10.27 8.93 12.88
CA ILE A 151 -9.71 7.84 12.04
C ILE A 151 -10.42 6.49 12.26
N SER A 152 -10.99 6.23 13.45
CA SER A 152 -11.73 5.00 13.75
C SER A 152 -13.07 4.87 13.00
N GLN A 153 -13.57 5.95 12.45
CA GLN A 153 -14.80 5.98 11.65
C GLN A 153 -14.55 5.62 10.18
N ILE A 154 -13.28 5.63 9.76
CA ILE A 154 -12.92 5.23 8.40
C ILE A 154 -12.99 3.70 8.28
N LYS A 155 -13.83 3.21 7.36
CA LYS A 155 -14.06 1.79 7.13
C LYS A 155 -14.19 1.51 5.64
N LEU A 156 -13.73 0.35 5.22
CA LEU A 156 -13.98 -0.17 3.89
C LEU A 156 -15.45 -0.54 3.74
N ASN A 157 -15.97 -0.37 2.55
CA ASN A 157 -17.23 -0.97 2.10
C ASN A 157 -16.96 -2.01 1.01
N TYR A 158 -18.01 -2.71 0.56
CA TYR A 158 -17.86 -3.75 -0.46
C TYR A 158 -17.28 -3.23 -1.79
N LYS A 159 -17.65 -2.01 -2.20
CA LYS A 159 -17.11 -1.41 -3.42
C LYS A 159 -15.61 -1.18 -3.32
N ASP A 160 -15.12 -0.77 -2.15
CA ASP A 160 -13.68 -0.58 -1.93
C ASP A 160 -12.92 -1.90 -2.08
N LEU A 161 -13.49 -3.03 -1.59
CA LEU A 161 -12.86 -4.35 -1.69
C LEU A 161 -12.67 -4.84 -3.12
N ILE A 162 -13.58 -4.48 -4.01
CA ILE A 162 -13.57 -4.96 -5.40
C ILE A 162 -13.06 -3.91 -6.40
N THR A 163 -12.62 -2.74 -5.91
CA THR A 163 -12.03 -1.70 -6.76
C THR A 163 -10.59 -2.06 -7.09
N THR A 164 -10.33 -2.28 -8.37
CA THR A 164 -9.02 -2.59 -8.92
C THR A 164 -8.48 -1.41 -9.71
N GLU A 165 -7.16 -1.33 -9.89
CA GLU A 165 -6.49 -0.31 -10.67
C GLU A 165 -7.03 -0.23 -12.11
N ASP A 166 -7.19 -1.38 -12.76
CA ASP A 166 -7.70 -1.49 -14.13
C ASP A 166 -9.23 -1.42 -14.23
N LYS A 167 -9.93 -1.26 -13.09
CA LYS A 167 -11.39 -1.18 -12.98
C LYS A 167 -12.15 -2.36 -13.59
N LYS A 168 -11.52 -3.53 -13.73
CA LYS A 168 -12.13 -4.72 -14.29
C LYS A 168 -12.84 -5.56 -13.22
N PRO A 169 -13.90 -6.29 -13.61
CA PRO A 169 -14.57 -7.20 -12.69
C PRO A 169 -13.67 -8.36 -12.26
N LEU A 170 -13.76 -8.76 -11.00
CA LEU A 170 -13.09 -9.93 -10.44
C LEU A 170 -13.73 -11.22 -10.95
N LYS A 171 -13.22 -11.77 -12.06
CA LYS A 171 -13.83 -12.94 -12.72
C LYS A 171 -13.49 -14.27 -12.06
N LYS A 172 -12.36 -14.36 -11.37
CA LYS A 172 -11.80 -15.62 -10.84
C LYS A 172 -11.90 -15.77 -9.33
N ILE A 173 -12.17 -14.67 -8.64
CA ILE A 173 -12.24 -14.65 -7.17
C ILE A 173 -13.48 -13.91 -6.70
N ASN A 174 -13.92 -14.25 -5.47
CA ASN A 174 -14.84 -13.44 -4.67
C ASN A 174 -14.09 -12.89 -3.47
N ILE A 175 -14.45 -11.66 -3.06
CA ILE A 175 -13.97 -11.06 -1.81
C ILE A 175 -15.19 -10.66 -0.99
N ARG A 176 -15.19 -11.00 0.30
CA ARG A 176 -16.25 -10.60 1.23
C ARG A 176 -15.68 -10.19 2.58
N PHE A 177 -16.41 -9.37 3.30
CA PHE A 177 -16.14 -9.18 4.72
C PHE A 177 -16.50 -10.42 5.52
N VAL A 178 -15.74 -10.65 6.58
CA VAL A 178 -16.01 -11.67 7.59
C VAL A 178 -16.01 -11.02 8.97
N THR A 179 -16.66 -11.66 9.93
CA THR A 179 -16.60 -11.22 11.33
C THR A 179 -15.24 -11.54 11.92
N LYS A 180 -14.87 -10.85 13.00
CA LYS A 180 -13.66 -11.17 13.75
C LYS A 180 -13.68 -12.62 14.26
N ASP A 181 -14.83 -13.09 14.71
CA ASP A 181 -14.97 -14.44 15.24
C ASP A 181 -14.79 -15.50 14.14
N GLU A 182 -15.36 -15.28 12.95
CA GLU A 182 -15.13 -16.13 11.78
C GLU A 182 -13.65 -16.17 11.41
N TYR A 183 -13.00 -15.00 11.33
CA TYR A 183 -11.57 -14.90 11.02
C TYR A 183 -10.72 -15.64 12.05
N LEU A 184 -10.96 -15.46 13.35
CA LEU A 184 -10.22 -16.15 14.41
C LEU A 184 -10.45 -17.66 14.43
N ALA A 185 -11.68 -18.10 14.16
CA ALA A 185 -12.00 -19.52 14.05
C ALA A 185 -11.26 -20.18 12.89
N GLN A 186 -11.18 -19.50 11.74
CA GLN A 186 -10.40 -20.00 10.60
C GLN A 186 -8.89 -19.93 10.86
N LYS A 187 -8.41 -18.90 11.55
CA LYS A 187 -6.98 -18.77 11.92
C LYS A 187 -6.54 -19.91 12.84
N ALA A 188 -7.39 -20.33 13.78
CA ALA A 188 -7.10 -21.47 14.64
C ALA A 188 -6.97 -22.81 13.88
N ASN A 189 -7.56 -22.88 12.68
CA ASN A 189 -7.51 -24.02 11.76
C ASN A 189 -6.71 -23.68 10.50
N ALA A 190 -5.88 -22.66 10.54
CA ALA A 190 -5.05 -22.29 9.39
C ALA A 190 -4.13 -23.45 9.03
N VAL A 191 -3.97 -23.62 7.74
CA VAL A 191 -3.18 -24.71 7.19
C VAL A 191 -1.98 -24.13 6.47
N ASP A 192 -0.81 -24.44 7.00
CA ASP A 192 0.45 -24.25 6.32
C ASP A 192 0.82 -25.60 5.69
N PHE A 193 0.10 -25.92 4.60
CA PHE A 193 0.20 -27.24 4.02
C PHE A 193 1.54 -27.45 3.37
N ASP A 194 2.12 -28.58 3.72
CA ASP A 194 3.23 -29.22 3.02
C ASP A 194 4.56 -28.45 3.10
N PHE A 195 4.68 -27.57 4.06
CA PHE A 195 5.93 -26.85 4.29
C PHE A 195 6.82 -27.68 5.21
N ILE A 196 7.85 -28.30 4.68
CA ILE A 196 8.87 -28.92 5.51
C ILE A 196 9.98 -27.92 5.75
N ASN A 197 10.10 -27.48 6.99
CA ASN A 197 11.20 -26.65 7.41
C ASN A 197 12.45 -27.52 7.65
N THR A 198 13.31 -27.60 6.64
CA THR A 198 14.59 -28.31 6.69
C THR A 198 15.75 -27.38 7.04
N THR A 199 15.52 -26.27 7.73
CA THR A 199 16.55 -25.30 8.12
C THR A 199 17.67 -25.90 8.95
N ASN A 200 17.45 -27.04 9.60
CA ASN A 200 18.50 -27.77 10.29
C ASN A 200 19.50 -28.44 9.33
N THR A 201 19.10 -28.78 8.12
CA THR A 201 19.93 -29.45 7.11
C THR A 201 20.48 -28.48 6.08
N ILE A 202 19.71 -27.44 5.72
CA ILE A 202 20.12 -26.41 4.76
C ILE A 202 20.38 -25.10 5.53
N LYS A 203 21.66 -24.78 5.69
CA LYS A 203 22.12 -23.61 6.43
C LYS A 203 22.84 -22.61 5.54
N LYS A 204 22.58 -21.34 5.77
CA LYS A 204 23.38 -20.26 5.18
C LYS A 204 24.70 -20.13 5.98
N VAL A 205 25.83 -20.19 5.31
CA VAL A 205 27.17 -20.08 5.90
C VAL A 205 27.91 -18.92 5.25
N LYS A 206 28.27 -17.91 6.04
CA LYS A 206 28.99 -16.71 5.58
C LYS A 206 28.34 -16.06 4.36
N GLY A 207 27.00 -15.83 4.44
CA GLY A 207 26.22 -15.23 3.35
C GLY A 207 26.03 -16.13 2.13
N LYS A 208 26.41 -17.40 2.20
CA LYS A 208 26.25 -18.35 1.11
C LYS A 208 25.24 -19.42 1.47
N LEU A 209 24.16 -19.53 0.66
CA LEU A 209 23.15 -20.57 0.74
C LEU A 209 23.38 -21.57 -0.40
N ARG A 210 23.46 -22.85 -0.09
CA ARG A 210 23.64 -23.93 -1.05
C ARG A 210 22.50 -24.92 -0.96
N LEU A 211 21.79 -25.10 -2.08
CA LEU A 211 20.66 -26.01 -2.21
C LEU A 211 21.05 -27.21 -3.06
N PRO A 212 20.90 -28.44 -2.59
CA PRO A 212 21.13 -29.63 -3.43
C PRO A 212 20.28 -29.58 -4.70
N CYS A 213 20.86 -30.01 -5.84
CA CYS A 213 20.17 -30.06 -7.12
C CYS A 213 20.67 -31.28 -7.91
N GLN A 214 19.73 -32.13 -8.35
CA GLN A 214 20.08 -33.43 -8.93
C GLN A 214 20.80 -33.31 -10.27
N GLU A 215 20.28 -32.48 -11.19
CA GLU A 215 20.78 -32.34 -12.56
C GLU A 215 21.69 -31.12 -12.76
N CYS A 216 21.83 -30.25 -11.74
CA CYS A 216 22.68 -29.10 -11.86
C CYS A 216 24.17 -29.53 -11.99
N LYS A 217 24.93 -28.80 -12.83
CA LYS A 217 26.34 -29.09 -13.14
C LYS A 217 27.20 -29.30 -11.87
N ASN A 218 26.97 -28.52 -10.83
CA ASN A 218 27.74 -28.58 -9.57
C ASN A 218 27.00 -29.35 -8.46
N LYS A 219 25.90 -30.05 -8.76
CA LYS A 219 25.02 -30.69 -7.79
C LYS A 219 24.40 -29.74 -6.75
N TYR A 220 24.56 -28.45 -6.92
CA TYR A 220 24.03 -27.41 -6.05
C TYR A 220 23.63 -26.16 -6.83
N ILE A 221 22.58 -25.51 -6.35
CA ILE A 221 22.27 -24.11 -6.65
C ILE A 221 22.84 -23.27 -5.52
N THR A 222 23.53 -22.20 -5.87
CA THR A 222 24.18 -21.35 -4.88
C THR A 222 23.62 -19.93 -4.97
N TYR A 223 23.21 -19.39 -3.81
CA TYR A 223 22.88 -18.00 -3.61
C TYR A 223 23.94 -17.37 -2.73
N ILE A 224 24.31 -16.14 -3.02
CA ILE A 224 25.34 -15.40 -2.30
C ILE A 224 24.74 -14.03 -1.96
N ASP A 225 24.70 -13.72 -0.66
CA ASP A 225 24.26 -12.41 -0.20
C ASP A 225 25.26 -11.34 -0.65
N SER A 226 24.76 -10.20 -1.07
CA SER A 226 25.58 -8.99 -1.19
C SER A 226 25.61 -8.30 0.17
N LEU A 227 26.81 -8.06 0.70
CA LEU A 227 27.05 -7.36 1.96
C LEU A 227 27.16 -5.85 1.77
N ALA A 228 26.60 -5.30 0.71
CA ALA A 228 26.52 -3.85 0.50
C ALA A 228 25.87 -3.15 1.73
N PRO A 229 26.17 -1.86 1.98
CA PRO A 229 25.56 -1.09 3.05
C PRO A 229 24.02 -1.16 3.03
N GLU A 230 23.40 -0.90 4.17
CA GLU A 230 21.93 -1.07 4.36
C GLU A 230 21.08 -0.28 3.37
N TYR A 231 21.59 0.84 2.89
CA TYR A 231 20.92 1.76 1.97
C TYR A 231 21.44 1.68 0.53
N ASP A 232 22.11 0.59 0.17
CA ASP A 232 22.67 0.39 -1.17
C ASP A 232 21.74 -0.53 -1.98
N ASP A 233 21.35 -0.11 -3.18
CA ASP A 233 20.53 -0.88 -4.13
C ASP A 233 21.13 -2.26 -4.47
N ASN A 234 22.45 -2.43 -4.26
CA ASN A 234 23.14 -3.71 -4.45
C ASN A 234 23.01 -4.66 -3.25
N ARG A 235 22.33 -4.25 -2.16
CA ARG A 235 22.12 -5.14 -1.02
C ARG A 235 21.07 -6.20 -1.38
N ILE A 236 21.51 -7.46 -1.34
CA ILE A 236 20.65 -8.62 -1.59
C ILE A 236 20.89 -9.63 -0.47
N GLU A 237 19.84 -10.10 0.17
CA GLU A 237 19.89 -11.14 1.18
C GLU A 237 18.92 -12.27 0.84
N HIS A 238 19.42 -13.51 0.80
CA HIS A 238 18.64 -14.70 0.51
C HIS A 238 18.37 -15.50 1.78
N THR A 239 17.12 -15.85 2.03
CA THR A 239 16.71 -16.65 3.17
C THR A 239 16.01 -17.92 2.69
N TYR A 240 16.53 -19.07 3.13
CA TYR A 240 15.84 -20.34 2.91
C TYR A 240 14.63 -20.44 3.82
N ILE A 241 13.46 -20.63 3.24
CA ILE A 241 12.20 -20.74 3.96
C ILE A 241 11.87 -22.22 4.24
N GLY A 242 11.99 -23.09 3.24
CA GLY A 242 11.71 -24.51 3.39
C GLY A 242 11.50 -25.23 2.06
N GLU A 243 10.87 -26.38 2.11
CA GLU A 243 10.54 -27.23 0.95
C GLU A 243 9.05 -27.37 0.80
N ILE A 244 8.59 -27.51 -0.46
CA ILE A 244 7.24 -27.87 -0.82
C ILE A 244 7.33 -29.27 -1.49
N PRO A 245 7.19 -30.38 -0.72
CA PRO A 245 7.55 -31.70 -1.21
C PRO A 245 6.74 -32.16 -2.41
N PHE A 246 5.43 -31.90 -2.43
CA PHE A 246 4.57 -32.35 -3.53
C PHE A 246 4.90 -31.65 -4.85
N LEU A 247 5.48 -30.42 -4.81
CA LEU A 247 5.97 -29.70 -6.00
C LEU A 247 7.43 -30.05 -6.33
N ASN A 248 8.12 -30.78 -5.45
CA ASN A 248 9.55 -31.01 -5.52
C ASN A 248 10.37 -29.70 -5.59
N GLN A 249 10.00 -28.70 -4.79
CA GLN A 249 10.61 -27.37 -4.84
C GLN A 249 11.12 -26.90 -3.49
N TYR A 250 12.16 -26.07 -3.54
CA TYR A 250 12.57 -25.20 -2.44
C TYR A 250 11.84 -23.86 -2.54
N LEU A 251 11.63 -23.20 -1.40
CA LEU A 251 11.19 -21.82 -1.33
C LEU A 251 12.26 -20.95 -0.68
N ILE A 252 12.62 -19.87 -1.36
CA ILE A 252 13.56 -18.86 -0.89
C ILE A 252 12.85 -17.52 -0.87
N SER A 253 13.10 -16.73 0.16
CA SER A 253 12.82 -15.29 0.17
C SER A 253 14.08 -14.53 -0.16
N THR A 254 13.98 -13.53 -1.04
CA THR A 254 15.06 -12.59 -1.33
C THR A 254 14.62 -11.20 -0.88
N THR A 255 15.45 -10.55 -0.08
CA THR A 255 15.24 -9.17 0.37
C THR A 255 16.22 -8.26 -0.35
N TYR A 256 15.71 -7.17 -0.91
CA TYR A 256 16.42 -6.07 -1.54
C TYR A 256 16.37 -4.82 -0.66
N TYR A 257 17.01 -3.74 -1.07
CA TYR A 257 16.92 -2.47 -0.35
C TYR A 257 15.46 -2.00 -0.18
N GLU A 258 14.68 -1.98 -1.26
CA GLU A 258 13.31 -1.45 -1.25
C GLU A 258 12.23 -2.52 -1.49
N GLY A 259 12.54 -3.82 -1.29
CA GLY A 259 11.54 -4.84 -1.58
C GLY A 259 11.98 -6.26 -1.24
N TRP A 260 11.12 -7.19 -1.60
CA TRP A 260 11.37 -8.62 -1.46
C TRP A 260 10.64 -9.39 -2.56
N ASP A 261 11.09 -10.61 -2.79
CA ASP A 261 10.38 -11.61 -3.57
C ASP A 261 10.51 -12.99 -2.95
N TYR A 262 9.75 -13.92 -3.48
CA TYR A 262 9.89 -15.34 -3.19
C TYR A 262 10.20 -16.10 -4.47
N THR A 263 11.07 -17.10 -4.38
CA THR A 263 11.45 -17.93 -5.51
C THR A 263 11.22 -19.39 -5.19
N LEU A 264 10.39 -20.06 -5.99
CA LEU A 264 10.29 -21.50 -6.06
C LEU A 264 11.40 -22.06 -6.95
N ILE A 265 12.07 -23.12 -6.48
CA ILE A 265 13.22 -23.71 -7.18
C ILE A 265 13.05 -25.21 -7.29
N ASP A 266 12.94 -25.70 -8.50
CA ASP A 266 12.85 -27.13 -8.77
C ASP A 266 14.12 -27.87 -8.30
N LYS A 267 13.95 -28.89 -7.45
CA LYS A 267 15.05 -29.61 -6.80
C LYS A 267 15.80 -30.49 -7.79
N THR A 268 15.19 -30.89 -8.89
CA THR A 268 15.81 -31.71 -9.91
C THR A 268 16.61 -30.86 -10.89
N THR A 269 15.98 -29.88 -11.51
CA THR A 269 16.54 -29.11 -12.63
C THR A 269 17.17 -27.78 -12.23
N GLY A 270 16.82 -27.26 -11.04
CA GLY A 270 17.23 -25.92 -10.60
C GLY A 270 16.46 -24.79 -11.27
N LYS A 271 15.38 -25.09 -12.00
CA LYS A 271 14.55 -24.06 -12.64
C LYS A 271 13.87 -23.20 -11.58
N LYS A 272 13.88 -21.89 -11.80
CA LYS A 272 13.34 -20.89 -10.88
C LYS A 272 11.99 -20.39 -11.36
N PHE A 273 11.10 -20.08 -10.39
CA PHE A 273 9.83 -19.41 -10.60
C PHE A 273 9.64 -18.36 -9.52
N THR A 274 9.75 -17.07 -9.89
CA THR A 274 9.66 -15.96 -8.95
C THR A 274 8.21 -15.58 -8.72
N LEU A 275 7.88 -15.30 -7.46
CA LEU A 275 6.58 -14.87 -6.95
C LEU A 275 6.73 -13.50 -6.30
N ALA A 276 5.72 -12.66 -6.42
CA ALA A 276 5.70 -11.35 -5.77
C ALA A 276 5.68 -11.46 -4.24
N ASP A 277 5.04 -12.49 -3.68
CA ASP A 277 4.95 -12.73 -2.24
C ASP A 277 4.81 -14.21 -1.91
N TYR A 278 4.69 -14.51 -0.61
CA TYR A 278 4.54 -15.86 -0.06
C TYR A 278 3.38 -16.63 -0.71
N PRO A 279 3.60 -17.91 -1.11
CA PRO A 279 2.56 -18.73 -1.72
C PRO A 279 1.66 -19.39 -0.67
N TYR A 280 0.42 -18.97 -0.57
CA TYR A 280 -0.62 -19.61 0.24
C TYR A 280 -1.28 -20.73 -0.55
N ILE A 281 -0.90 -21.98 -0.26
CA ILE A 281 -1.34 -23.16 -1.02
C ILE A 281 -2.71 -23.63 -0.53
N THR A 282 -3.63 -23.90 -1.46
CA THR A 282 -4.96 -24.43 -1.12
C THR A 282 -4.86 -25.90 -0.65
N PRO A 283 -5.76 -26.36 0.28
CA PRO A 283 -5.75 -27.71 0.82
C PRO A 283 -5.80 -28.83 -0.24
N ASN A 284 -6.46 -28.58 -1.37
CA ASN A 284 -6.54 -29.51 -2.49
C ASN A 284 -5.30 -29.52 -3.38
N ARG A 285 -4.30 -28.65 -3.11
CA ARG A 285 -3.04 -28.51 -3.88
C ARG A 285 -3.21 -28.13 -5.35
N GLN A 286 -4.39 -27.65 -5.74
CA GLN A 286 -4.66 -27.27 -7.15
C GLN A 286 -4.34 -25.82 -7.44
N TYR A 287 -4.25 -24.99 -6.38
CA TYR A 287 -4.00 -23.57 -6.50
C TYR A 287 -3.09 -23.08 -5.38
N PHE A 288 -2.47 -21.95 -5.61
CA PHE A 288 -1.96 -21.09 -4.54
C PHE A 288 -2.20 -19.63 -4.89
N MET A 289 -2.20 -18.78 -3.86
CA MET A 289 -2.43 -17.35 -3.95
C MET A 289 -1.23 -16.62 -3.36
N THR A 290 -0.90 -15.46 -3.91
CA THR A 290 0.01 -14.50 -3.29
C THR A 290 -0.73 -13.20 -3.03
N LEU A 291 -0.35 -12.49 -1.98
CA LEU A 291 -0.96 -11.22 -1.59
C LEU A 291 0.13 -10.27 -1.11
N LEU A 292 0.69 -9.51 -2.03
CA LEU A 292 1.73 -8.53 -1.78
C LEU A 292 1.09 -7.20 -1.34
N ASP A 293 1.56 -6.65 -0.26
CA ASP A 293 1.24 -5.31 0.19
C ASP A 293 2.43 -4.38 -0.07
N ASP A 294 2.29 -3.45 -1.01
CA ASP A 294 3.31 -2.45 -1.31
C ASP A 294 2.96 -1.12 -0.60
N PRO A 295 3.60 -0.82 0.53
CA PRO A 295 3.33 0.38 1.29
C PRO A 295 3.81 1.67 0.60
N TRP A 296 4.75 1.56 -0.34
CA TRP A 296 5.31 2.71 -1.06
C TRP A 296 4.41 3.18 -2.19
N GLN A 297 3.80 2.23 -2.89
CA GLN A 297 2.84 2.51 -3.96
C GLN A 297 1.39 2.58 -3.46
N ASN A 298 1.15 2.27 -2.18
CA ASN A 298 -0.19 2.21 -1.59
C ASN A 298 -1.15 1.26 -2.33
N ILE A 299 -0.64 0.11 -2.76
CA ILE A 299 -1.41 -0.90 -3.48
C ILE A 299 -1.29 -2.27 -2.81
N THR A 300 -2.26 -3.13 -3.09
CA THR A 300 -2.19 -4.56 -2.73
C THR A 300 -2.33 -5.39 -3.99
N GLU A 301 -1.30 -6.19 -4.31
CA GLU A 301 -1.32 -7.07 -5.47
C GLU A 301 -1.75 -8.48 -5.08
N PHE A 302 -2.71 -9.01 -5.80
CA PHE A 302 -3.17 -10.39 -5.67
C PHE A 302 -2.84 -11.18 -6.92
N SER A 303 -2.29 -12.38 -6.75
CA SER A 303 -2.12 -13.33 -7.86
C SER A 303 -2.63 -14.72 -7.49
N LEU A 304 -3.29 -15.36 -8.45
CA LEU A 304 -3.76 -16.74 -8.38
C LEU A 304 -3.01 -17.60 -9.38
N TYR A 305 -2.47 -18.71 -8.91
CA TYR A 305 -1.75 -19.70 -9.72
C TYR A 305 -2.44 -21.05 -9.64
N SER A 306 -2.56 -21.73 -10.77
CA SER A 306 -2.98 -23.14 -10.83
C SER A 306 -1.77 -24.06 -10.83
N ILE A 307 -1.95 -25.24 -10.23
CA ILE A 307 -1.01 -26.35 -10.22
C ILE A 307 -1.69 -27.49 -10.95
N ASP A 308 -1.11 -27.98 -12.05
CA ASP A 308 -1.65 -29.11 -12.79
C ASP A 308 -1.16 -30.46 -12.23
N GLU A 309 -1.70 -31.56 -12.75
CA GLU A 309 -1.36 -32.93 -12.34
C GLU A 309 0.14 -33.27 -12.52
N THR A 310 0.86 -32.50 -13.32
CA THR A 310 2.31 -32.64 -13.54
C THR A 310 3.13 -31.67 -12.66
N ASN A 311 2.48 -31.04 -11.67
CA ASN A 311 3.06 -30.02 -10.79
C ASN A 311 3.55 -28.77 -11.53
N LYS A 312 3.02 -28.49 -12.72
CA LYS A 312 3.36 -27.28 -13.46
C LYS A 312 2.52 -26.11 -12.98
N ILE A 313 3.21 -25.03 -12.66
CA ILE A 313 2.61 -23.81 -12.15
C ILE A 313 2.30 -22.87 -13.31
N LYS A 314 1.09 -22.28 -13.28
CA LYS A 314 0.65 -21.26 -14.23
C LYS A 314 -0.13 -20.16 -13.53
N GLN A 315 0.26 -18.91 -13.72
CA GLN A 315 -0.57 -17.77 -13.28
C GLN A 315 -1.87 -17.72 -14.10
N VAL A 316 -3.01 -17.74 -13.41
CA VAL A 316 -4.35 -17.78 -14.05
C VAL A 316 -5.14 -16.50 -13.84
N PHE A 317 -4.71 -15.68 -12.86
CA PHE A 317 -5.31 -14.38 -12.60
C PHE A 317 -4.34 -13.51 -11.79
N SER A 318 -4.34 -12.20 -12.05
CA SER A 318 -3.72 -11.19 -11.18
C SER A 318 -4.53 -9.91 -11.22
N THR A 319 -4.43 -9.11 -10.16
CA THR A 319 -5.08 -7.80 -10.05
C THR A 319 -4.43 -6.98 -8.95
N THR A 320 -4.54 -5.65 -9.07
CA THR A 320 -4.05 -4.68 -8.10
C THR A 320 -5.22 -3.94 -7.47
N PHE A 321 -5.30 -3.95 -6.15
CA PHE A 321 -6.28 -3.20 -5.37
C PHE A 321 -5.66 -1.89 -4.90
N THR A 322 -6.44 -0.80 -4.98
CA THR A 322 -5.96 0.55 -4.67
C THR A 322 -6.64 1.18 -3.45
N GLN A 323 -7.71 0.57 -2.95
CA GLN A 323 -8.51 1.15 -1.87
C GLN A 323 -8.23 0.53 -0.50
N TRP A 324 -7.54 -0.60 -0.43
CA TRP A 324 -7.22 -1.26 0.81
C TRP A 324 -5.80 -1.83 0.82
N ALA A 325 -5.28 -1.95 2.01
CA ALA A 325 -3.97 -2.46 2.33
C ALA A 325 -4.04 -3.51 3.43
N LEU A 326 -3.02 -4.35 3.57
CA LEU A 326 -2.90 -5.24 4.70
C LEU A 326 -2.64 -4.46 5.99
N VAL A 327 -3.24 -4.89 7.09
CA VAL A 327 -2.85 -4.42 8.42
C VAL A 327 -1.58 -5.16 8.81
N LEU A 328 -0.48 -4.42 8.94
CA LEU A 328 0.78 -4.96 9.44
C LEU A 328 0.79 -4.79 10.96
N ASP A 329 0.90 -5.87 11.70
CA ASP A 329 1.08 -5.85 13.16
C ASP A 329 2.51 -6.26 13.48
N GLU A 330 3.22 -5.44 14.25
CA GLU A 330 4.60 -5.76 14.66
C GLU A 330 4.70 -7.05 15.47
N LYS A 331 3.61 -7.42 16.17
CA LYS A 331 3.54 -8.59 17.05
C LYS A 331 2.98 -9.84 16.37
N ASP A 332 2.12 -9.67 15.37
CA ASP A 332 1.40 -10.76 14.71
C ASP A 332 1.51 -10.58 13.19
N ARG A 333 2.62 -11.05 12.64
CA ARG A 333 2.90 -10.99 11.19
C ARG A 333 1.97 -11.88 10.37
N GLU A 334 1.28 -12.82 11.01
CA GLU A 334 0.38 -13.75 10.35
C GLU A 334 -1.04 -13.19 10.23
N GLN A 335 -1.17 -12.00 9.67
CA GLN A 335 -2.48 -11.40 9.38
C GLN A 335 -3.12 -11.96 8.11
N VAL A 336 -2.34 -12.71 7.30
CA VAL A 336 -2.79 -13.41 6.10
C VAL A 336 -2.54 -14.90 6.28
N PHE A 337 -3.53 -15.73 6.04
CA PHE A 337 -3.40 -17.18 6.12
C PHE A 337 -4.40 -17.91 5.20
N MET A 338 -4.06 -19.14 4.83
CA MET A 338 -4.96 -20.07 4.16
C MET A 338 -5.79 -20.80 5.20
N GLY A 339 -7.12 -20.71 5.10
CA GLY A 339 -8.04 -21.49 5.91
C GLY A 339 -8.14 -22.94 5.45
N SER A 340 -8.56 -23.85 6.36
CA SER A 340 -8.81 -25.26 6.03
C SER A 340 -9.94 -25.43 4.98
N ASP A 341 -10.76 -24.42 4.79
CA ASP A 341 -11.81 -24.35 3.78
C ASP A 341 -11.30 -23.96 2.37
N GLY A 342 -9.99 -23.70 2.23
CA GLY A 342 -9.34 -23.33 0.96
C GLY A 342 -9.49 -21.88 0.57
N ASN A 343 -9.92 -21.01 1.49
CA ASN A 343 -10.01 -19.59 1.29
C ASN A 343 -8.84 -18.84 1.95
N LEU A 344 -8.43 -17.73 1.35
CA LEU A 344 -7.42 -16.85 1.92
C LEU A 344 -8.09 -15.81 2.81
N TYR A 345 -7.62 -15.66 4.03
CA TYR A 345 -8.10 -14.71 5.01
C TYR A 345 -7.07 -13.63 5.26
N ALA A 346 -7.53 -12.38 5.38
CA ALA A 346 -6.65 -11.25 5.66
C ALA A 346 -7.35 -10.21 6.56
N LYS A 347 -6.55 -9.45 7.31
CA LYS A 347 -6.99 -8.24 7.98
C LYS A 347 -6.56 -7.04 7.15
N VAL A 348 -7.51 -6.20 6.79
CA VAL A 348 -7.31 -5.09 5.84
C VAL A 348 -7.81 -3.77 6.40
N ILE A 349 -7.27 -2.68 5.87
CA ILE A 349 -7.60 -1.32 6.24
C ILE A 349 -7.73 -0.45 4.98
N TYR A 350 -8.48 0.65 5.06
CA TYR A 350 -8.50 1.63 3.98
C TYR A 350 -7.10 2.24 3.79
N THR A 351 -6.63 2.30 2.55
CA THR A 351 -5.22 2.61 2.23
C THR A 351 -4.74 3.92 2.85
N SER A 352 -5.52 5.02 2.76
CA SER A 352 -5.11 6.34 3.24
C SER A 352 -5.01 6.46 4.78
N VAL A 353 -5.53 5.49 5.53
CA VAL A 353 -5.44 5.45 7.00
C VAL A 353 -4.59 4.27 7.52
N ARG A 354 -3.75 3.71 6.66
CA ARG A 354 -2.77 2.68 7.03
C ARG A 354 -1.84 3.12 8.14
N TRP A 355 -1.45 4.38 8.13
CA TRP A 355 -0.60 5.00 9.13
C TRP A 355 -1.46 5.86 10.06
N ASP A 356 -1.12 5.88 11.33
CA ASP A 356 -1.70 6.86 12.25
C ASP A 356 -0.93 8.19 12.15
N GLN A 357 -1.44 9.21 12.84
CA GLN A 357 -0.86 10.55 12.90
C GLN A 357 0.59 10.61 13.42
N LYS A 358 1.06 9.54 14.05
CA LYS A 358 2.42 9.42 14.56
C LYS A 358 3.33 8.64 13.63
N GLY A 359 2.83 8.25 12.46
CA GLY A 359 3.55 7.42 11.52
C GLY A 359 3.68 5.95 11.94
N HIS A 360 2.86 5.48 12.90
CA HIS A 360 2.80 4.07 13.24
C HIS A 360 1.73 3.38 12.40
N TYR A 361 1.90 2.09 12.14
CA TYR A 361 0.86 1.28 11.51
C TYR A 361 -0.43 1.34 12.35
N ASN A 362 -1.53 1.67 11.69
CA ASN A 362 -2.83 1.69 12.31
C ASN A 362 -3.32 0.24 12.51
N PRO A 363 -3.44 -0.26 13.76
CA PRO A 363 -3.82 -1.65 14.02
C PRO A 363 -5.30 -1.93 13.78
N ARG A 364 -6.10 -0.90 13.51
CA ARG A 364 -7.53 -1.03 13.23
C ARG A 364 -7.69 -1.60 11.82
N GLY A 365 -8.62 -2.51 11.66
CA GLY A 365 -8.89 -3.11 10.36
C GLY A 365 -10.16 -3.90 10.36
N GLN A 366 -10.55 -4.34 9.17
CA GLN A 366 -11.67 -5.22 8.90
C GLN A 366 -11.13 -6.55 8.37
N TYR A 367 -11.90 -7.60 8.53
CA TYR A 367 -11.48 -8.93 8.12
C TYR A 367 -12.15 -9.30 6.81
N ILE A 368 -11.39 -9.91 5.91
CA ILE A 368 -11.87 -10.37 4.61
C ILE A 368 -11.54 -11.84 4.36
N CYS A 369 -12.32 -12.43 3.49
CA CYS A 369 -12.12 -13.75 2.94
C CYS A 369 -12.08 -13.61 1.41
N ILE A 370 -11.05 -14.18 0.77
CA ILE A 370 -10.87 -14.29 -0.67
C ILE A 370 -11.05 -15.75 -1.06
N SER A 371 -12.04 -16.05 -1.90
CA SER A 371 -12.33 -17.40 -2.40
C SER A 371 -12.18 -17.49 -3.91
N ILE A 372 -11.80 -18.65 -4.42
CA ILE A 372 -11.78 -18.96 -5.87
C ILE A 372 -13.21 -19.22 -6.32
N LYS A 373 -13.58 -18.71 -7.53
CA LYS A 373 -14.87 -18.97 -8.19
C LYS A 373 -14.89 -20.28 -8.94
#